data_e928bde4a6240ed270cc61ae86dda116
#
_entry.id   e928bde4a6240ed270cc61ae86dda116
#
_cell.length_a   1.000
_cell.length_b   1.000
_cell.length_c   1.000
_cell.angle_alpha   90.00
_cell.angle_beta   90.00
_cell.angle_gamma   90.00
#
_symmetry.space_group_name_H-M   'P 1'
#
loop_
_entity.id
_entity.type
_entity.pdbx_description
1 polymer ?
#
loop_
_entity_poly.entity_id
_entity_poly.type
_entity_poly.pdbx_seq_one_letter_code
_entity_poly.pdbx_strand_id
1 'polypeptide(L)'
;DGTAYFISAARDNADLHVYRLSEDYLNVEKLVHRLWQGEYREAPSVIKSEEKYYMITSFCTGWAPNQGKYAVADSMEGDWGMLKKIGDETTYQSQAAFLLNLNGQLLYIGDRWNAENYFESGYVAYPLKVENGELVMEYCEETDLGKYL
;
A
#
# COMPACT_ATOMS: atom_id res chain seq x y z
N ASP A 1 -1.82 -15.14 12.61
CA ASP A 1 -1.73 -16.60 12.48
C ASP A 1 -0.34 -17.05 12.02
N GLY A 2 0.58 -16.14 11.66
CA GLY A 2 1.94 -16.43 11.19
C GLY A 2 2.05 -16.70 9.69
N THR A 3 0.96 -16.69 8.93
CA THR A 3 1.01 -16.84 7.48
C THR A 3 1.66 -15.61 6.84
N ALA A 4 2.71 -15.82 6.03
CA ALA A 4 3.41 -14.76 5.32
C ALA A 4 3.08 -14.74 3.83
N TYR A 5 3.10 -13.54 3.27
CA TYR A 5 2.81 -13.31 1.85
C TYR A 5 3.90 -12.44 1.22
N PHE A 6 4.25 -12.78 -0.02
CA PHE A 6 5.07 -11.95 -0.89
C PHE A 6 4.20 -11.34 -1.98
N ILE A 7 4.28 -10.03 -2.16
CA ILE A 7 3.50 -9.31 -3.16
C ILE A 7 4.48 -8.66 -4.13
N SER A 8 4.27 -8.84 -5.42
CA SER A 8 5.17 -8.35 -6.45
C SER A 8 4.43 -7.96 -7.71
N ALA A 9 4.89 -6.90 -8.37
CA ALA A 9 4.54 -6.66 -9.76
C ALA A 9 5.07 -7.81 -10.63
N ALA A 10 4.33 -8.16 -11.68
CA ALA A 10 4.61 -9.27 -12.57
C ALA A 10 4.19 -8.95 -14.00
N ARG A 11 4.68 -9.76 -14.97
CA ARG A 11 4.37 -9.59 -16.40
C ARG A 11 4.68 -8.18 -16.91
N ASP A 12 5.92 -7.76 -16.78
CA ASP A 12 6.37 -6.40 -17.12
C ASP A 12 5.56 -5.31 -16.41
N ASN A 13 5.30 -5.51 -15.11
CA ASN A 13 4.49 -4.67 -14.23
C ASN A 13 3.00 -4.56 -14.59
N ALA A 14 2.50 -5.35 -15.55
CA ALA A 14 1.10 -5.30 -15.94
C ALA A 14 0.15 -5.80 -14.84
N ASP A 15 0.59 -6.75 -14.02
CA ASP A 15 -0.22 -7.41 -13.00
C ASP A 15 0.43 -7.26 -11.61
N LEU A 16 -0.37 -7.35 -10.56
CA LEU A 16 0.11 -7.52 -9.20
C LEU A 16 -0.18 -8.95 -8.71
N HIS A 17 0.85 -9.67 -8.31
CA HIS A 17 0.73 -11.04 -7.83
C HIS A 17 0.91 -11.10 -6.32
N VAL A 18 0.08 -11.94 -5.67
CA VAL A 18 0.20 -12.29 -4.25
C VAL A 18 0.56 -13.75 -4.15
N TYR A 19 1.64 -14.05 -3.45
CA TYR A 19 2.13 -15.40 -3.20
C TYR A 19 2.09 -15.70 -1.72
N ARG A 20 1.62 -16.89 -1.33
CA ARG A 20 1.81 -17.39 0.02
C ARG A 20 3.21 -18.00 0.14
N LEU A 21 3.91 -17.68 1.22
CA LEU A 21 5.19 -18.28 1.53
C LEU A 21 5.02 -19.59 2.30
N SER A 22 6.05 -20.44 2.25
CA SER A 22 6.16 -21.63 3.09
C SER A 22 6.25 -21.27 4.58
N GLU A 23 6.01 -22.23 5.47
CA GLU A 23 6.05 -22.04 6.93
C GLU A 23 7.38 -21.46 7.44
N ASP A 24 8.49 -21.82 6.78
CA ASP A 24 9.83 -21.31 7.10
C ASP A 24 10.16 -19.97 6.44
N TYR A 25 9.24 -19.41 5.64
CA TYR A 25 9.35 -18.16 4.87
C TYR A 25 10.43 -18.16 3.78
N LEU A 26 11.04 -19.29 3.46
CA LEU A 26 12.17 -19.36 2.54
C LEU A 26 11.77 -19.65 1.08
N ASN A 27 10.53 -20.09 0.86
CA ASN A 27 10.04 -20.47 -0.46
C ASN A 27 8.65 -19.93 -0.73
N VAL A 28 8.31 -19.78 -2.02
CA VAL A 28 6.94 -19.59 -2.46
C VAL A 28 6.22 -20.93 -2.44
N GLU A 29 5.13 -21.01 -1.68
CA GLU A 29 4.27 -22.21 -1.63
C GLU A 29 3.29 -22.22 -2.80
N LYS A 30 2.57 -21.11 -2.99
CA LYS A 30 1.59 -20.98 -4.08
C LYS A 30 1.36 -19.53 -4.49
N LEU A 31 0.97 -19.36 -5.76
CA LEU A 31 0.37 -18.12 -6.23
C LEU A 31 -1.10 -18.07 -5.73
N VAL A 32 -1.42 -17.06 -4.94
CA VAL A 32 -2.77 -16.84 -4.38
C VAL A 32 -3.61 -16.02 -5.35
N HIS A 33 -3.08 -14.88 -5.80
CA HIS A 33 -3.80 -13.95 -6.64
C HIS A 33 -2.97 -13.42 -7.81
N ARG A 34 -3.67 -13.15 -8.90
CA ARG A 34 -3.25 -12.27 -9.99
C ARG A 34 -4.24 -11.09 -10.02
N LEU A 35 -3.87 -10.03 -9.30
CA LEU A 35 -4.73 -8.87 -9.10
C LEU A 35 -4.59 -7.88 -10.24
N TRP A 36 -5.69 -7.23 -10.59
CA TRP A 36 -5.79 -6.04 -11.45
C TRP A 36 -4.94 -6.13 -12.71
N GLN A 37 -5.14 -7.21 -13.47
CA GLN A 37 -4.39 -7.52 -14.69
C GLN A 37 -4.51 -6.38 -15.72
N GLY A 38 -3.36 -5.85 -16.16
CA GLY A 38 -3.30 -4.71 -17.07
C GLY A 38 -3.48 -3.34 -16.42
N GLU A 39 -3.63 -3.27 -15.08
CA GLU A 39 -3.77 -2.00 -14.35
C GLU A 39 -2.43 -1.39 -13.92
N TYR A 40 -1.30 -2.06 -14.19
CA TYR A 40 0.06 -1.57 -13.92
C TYR A 40 0.22 -1.04 -12.48
N ARG A 41 -0.16 -1.86 -11.48
CA ARG A 41 -0.04 -1.49 -10.06
C ARG A 41 1.29 -1.95 -9.49
N GLU A 42 1.91 -1.06 -8.68
CA GLU A 42 3.17 -1.31 -7.97
C GLU A 42 3.14 -0.75 -6.54
N ALA A 43 4.24 -0.89 -5.80
CA ALA A 43 4.40 -0.42 -4.42
C ALA A 43 3.24 -0.84 -3.50
N PRO A 44 2.88 -2.13 -3.45
CA PRO A 44 1.79 -2.60 -2.59
C PRO A 44 2.17 -2.48 -1.13
N SER A 45 1.31 -1.82 -0.35
CA SER A 45 1.42 -1.74 1.10
C SER A 45 0.10 -2.19 1.73
N VAL A 46 0.17 -3.12 2.68
CA VAL A 46 -1.03 -3.76 3.26
C VAL A 46 -1.09 -3.51 4.76
N ILE A 47 -2.30 -3.26 5.25
CA ILE A 47 -2.58 -3.21 6.69
C ILE A 47 -3.90 -3.92 7.00
N LYS A 48 -3.96 -4.59 8.16
CA LYS A 48 -5.22 -5.12 8.70
C LYS A 48 -5.81 -4.10 9.68
N SER A 49 -7.09 -3.79 9.50
CA SER A 49 -7.88 -2.97 10.42
C SER A 49 -9.34 -3.43 10.41
N GLU A 50 -9.99 -3.46 11.58
CA GLU A 50 -11.41 -3.84 11.73
C GLU A 50 -11.77 -5.17 11.04
N GLU A 51 -10.93 -6.19 11.20
CA GLU A 51 -11.07 -7.52 10.58
C GLU A 51 -10.98 -7.54 9.05
N LYS A 52 -10.61 -6.43 8.41
CA LYS A 52 -10.38 -6.34 6.96
C LYS A 52 -8.93 -5.99 6.64
N TYR A 53 -8.54 -6.32 5.43
CA TYR A 53 -7.24 -5.96 4.86
C TYR A 53 -7.43 -4.84 3.84
N TYR A 54 -6.57 -3.83 3.93
CA TYR A 54 -6.51 -2.70 3.02
C TYR A 54 -5.16 -2.71 2.33
N MET A 55 -5.14 -2.66 1.01
CA MET A 55 -3.92 -2.59 0.21
C MET A 55 -3.91 -1.30 -0.60
N ILE A 56 -2.93 -0.45 -0.36
CA ILE A 56 -2.66 0.74 -1.18
C ILE A 56 -1.60 0.39 -2.21
N THR A 57 -1.74 0.92 -3.43
CA THR A 57 -0.82 0.73 -4.54
C THR A 57 -0.68 2.01 -5.34
N SER A 58 0.43 2.18 -6.06
CA SER A 58 0.62 3.22 -7.07
C SER A 58 0.50 2.67 -8.49
N PHE A 59 0.43 3.56 -9.47
CA PHE A 59 0.58 3.23 -10.89
C PHE A 59 2.06 3.35 -11.29
N CYS A 60 2.46 2.67 -12.37
CA CYS A 60 3.83 2.69 -12.86
C CYS A 60 4.08 3.97 -13.67
N THR A 61 4.64 5.00 -13.04
CA THR A 61 5.01 6.29 -13.67
C THR A 61 6.47 6.66 -13.47
N GLY A 62 7.32 5.67 -13.14
CA GLY A 62 8.72 5.91 -12.78
C GLY A 62 8.81 6.76 -11.50
N TRP A 63 9.59 7.84 -11.55
CA TRP A 63 9.80 8.74 -10.40
C TRP A 63 8.65 9.74 -10.15
N ALA A 64 7.76 9.93 -11.14
CA ALA A 64 6.66 10.89 -11.00
C ALA A 64 5.56 10.35 -10.08
N PRO A 65 5.08 11.14 -9.11
CA PRO A 65 3.97 10.73 -8.26
C PRO A 65 2.67 10.61 -9.08
N ASN A 66 1.77 9.74 -8.65
CA ASN A 66 0.52 9.47 -9.34
C ASN A 66 -0.62 9.22 -8.36
N GLN A 67 -1.83 9.06 -8.88
CA GLN A 67 -3.02 8.75 -8.10
C GLN A 67 -2.91 7.36 -7.46
N GLY A 68 -2.71 7.32 -6.15
CA GLY A 68 -2.82 6.11 -5.35
C GLY A 68 -4.22 5.50 -5.44
N LYS A 69 -4.28 4.18 -5.44
CA LYS A 69 -5.53 3.45 -5.32
C LYS A 69 -5.41 2.40 -4.21
N TYR A 70 -6.54 2.09 -3.59
CA TYR A 70 -6.62 1.01 -2.60
C TYR A 70 -7.73 0.03 -2.94
N ALA A 71 -7.62 -1.15 -2.37
CA ALA A 71 -8.66 -2.16 -2.37
C ALA A 71 -8.79 -2.79 -0.98
N VAL A 72 -9.90 -3.48 -0.75
CA VAL A 72 -10.27 -4.07 0.53
C VAL A 72 -10.58 -5.55 0.33
N ALA A 73 -10.14 -6.39 1.26
CA ALA A 73 -10.46 -7.81 1.31
C ALA A 73 -10.76 -8.27 2.74
N ASP A 74 -11.52 -9.34 2.89
CA ASP A 74 -11.80 -9.96 4.20
C ASP A 74 -10.63 -10.82 4.69
N SER A 75 -9.76 -11.25 3.77
CA SER A 75 -8.52 -11.98 4.08
C SER A 75 -7.50 -11.78 2.97
N MET A 76 -6.23 -12.10 3.24
CA MET A 76 -5.17 -12.02 2.22
C MET A 76 -5.42 -12.95 1.03
N GLU A 77 -6.13 -14.05 1.22
CA GLU A 77 -6.53 -15.00 0.17
C GLU A 77 -7.98 -14.78 -0.32
N GLY A 78 -8.66 -13.75 0.21
CA GLY A 78 -10.03 -13.39 -0.17
C GLY A 78 -10.10 -12.54 -1.43
N ASP A 79 -11.31 -12.17 -1.81
CA ASP A 79 -11.53 -11.27 -2.95
C ASP A 79 -11.10 -9.85 -2.61
N TRP A 80 -10.12 -9.34 -3.35
CA TRP A 80 -9.66 -7.97 -3.32
C TRP A 80 -10.50 -7.10 -4.24
N GLY A 81 -11.61 -6.64 -3.87
CA GLY A 81 -12.54 -5.83 -4.66
C GLY A 81 -11.94 -4.83 -5.66
N MET A 82 -12.75 -3.92 -6.13
CA MET A 82 -12.32 -2.91 -7.10
C MET A 82 -11.37 -1.88 -6.48
N LEU A 83 -10.43 -1.39 -7.28
CA LEU A 83 -9.54 -0.29 -6.92
C LEU A 83 -10.30 1.03 -6.78
N LYS A 84 -10.14 1.67 -5.63
CA LYS A 84 -10.69 3.00 -5.30
C LYS A 84 -9.55 4.00 -5.15
N LYS A 85 -9.80 5.27 -5.48
CA LYS A 85 -8.81 6.33 -5.33
C LYS A 85 -8.56 6.65 -3.84
N ILE A 86 -7.31 7.06 -3.51
CA ILE A 86 -6.94 7.56 -2.19
C ILE A 86 -5.99 8.75 -2.34
N GLY A 87 -6.12 9.74 -1.45
CA GLY A 87 -5.39 10.99 -1.56
C GLY A 87 -5.82 11.84 -2.77
N ASP A 88 -4.98 12.78 -3.16
CA ASP A 88 -5.16 13.57 -4.37
C ASP A 88 -4.60 12.85 -5.62
N GLU A 89 -4.58 13.54 -6.76
CA GLU A 89 -4.10 13.00 -8.05
C GLU A 89 -2.63 12.55 -8.05
N THR A 90 -1.86 12.94 -7.04
CA THR A 90 -0.44 12.63 -6.86
C THR A 90 -0.17 11.86 -5.57
N THR A 91 -1.23 11.47 -4.83
CA THR A 91 -1.10 10.91 -3.48
C THR A 91 -0.29 11.86 -2.57
N TYR A 92 -0.60 13.16 -2.68
CA TYR A 92 0.11 14.26 -2.00
C TYR A 92 1.63 14.24 -2.27
N GLN A 93 2.01 14.07 -3.53
CA GLN A 93 3.40 14.01 -4.01
C GLN A 93 4.17 12.84 -3.37
N SER A 94 3.56 11.66 -3.25
CA SER A 94 4.22 10.51 -2.65
C SER A 94 3.80 9.17 -3.26
N GLN A 95 4.60 8.15 -3.02
CA GLN A 95 4.32 6.76 -3.34
C GLN A 95 4.23 5.95 -2.05
N ALA A 96 3.31 5.00 -1.96
CA ALA A 96 3.18 4.16 -0.77
C ALA A 96 4.46 3.36 -0.51
N ALA A 97 5.01 3.49 0.70
CA ALA A 97 6.15 2.72 1.17
C ALA A 97 5.71 1.72 2.24
N PHE A 98 4.92 2.16 3.21
CA PHE A 98 4.50 1.32 4.32
C PHE A 98 3.19 1.81 4.94
N LEU A 99 2.39 0.90 5.47
CA LEU A 99 1.21 1.21 6.29
C LEU A 99 1.48 0.76 7.72
N LEU A 100 1.35 1.67 8.67
CA LEU A 100 1.69 1.46 10.07
C LEU A 100 0.46 1.63 10.96
N ASN A 101 0.31 0.74 11.94
CA ASN A 101 -0.59 0.96 13.08
C ASN A 101 0.27 1.34 14.29
N LEU A 102 0.19 2.57 14.70
CA LEU A 102 0.90 3.09 15.86
C LEU A 102 -0.10 3.37 16.99
N ASN A 103 -0.16 2.45 17.95
CA ASN A 103 -1.07 2.53 19.11
C ASN A 103 -2.54 2.79 18.76
N GLY A 104 -3.03 2.19 17.67
CA GLY A 104 -4.41 2.33 17.20
C GLY A 104 -4.60 3.40 16.13
N GLN A 105 -3.64 4.29 15.91
CA GLN A 105 -3.64 5.21 14.78
C GLN A 105 -3.05 4.55 13.55
N LEU A 106 -3.83 4.47 12.48
CA LEU A 106 -3.32 4.03 11.18
C LEU A 106 -2.59 5.19 10.51
N LEU A 107 -1.43 4.90 9.93
CA LEU A 107 -0.60 5.86 9.22
C LEU A 107 -0.21 5.31 7.84
N TYR A 108 -0.31 6.16 6.84
CA TYR A 108 0.35 6.00 5.56
C TYR A 108 1.75 6.60 5.66
N ILE A 109 2.76 5.82 5.31
CA ILE A 109 4.13 6.29 5.14
C ILE A 109 4.42 6.24 3.65
N GLY A 110 4.81 7.36 3.07
CA GLY A 110 5.07 7.48 1.64
C GLY A 110 6.45 8.02 1.34
N ASP A 111 7.02 7.56 0.24
CA ASP A 111 8.27 8.07 -0.31
C ASP A 111 8.00 9.31 -1.17
N ARG A 112 8.78 10.36 -0.97
CA ARG A 112 8.90 11.52 -1.86
C ARG A 112 10.19 11.43 -2.64
N TRP A 113 10.11 10.86 -3.83
CA TRP A 113 11.25 10.66 -4.69
C TRP A 113 11.73 11.99 -5.32
N ASN A 114 13.03 12.27 -5.22
CA ASN A 114 13.69 13.29 -6.02
C ASN A 114 14.47 12.61 -7.15
N ALA A 115 13.94 12.67 -8.37
CA ALA A 115 14.53 12.02 -9.54
C ALA A 115 15.86 12.63 -9.97
N GLU A 116 16.11 13.92 -9.65
CA GLU A 116 17.34 14.63 -10.00
C GLU A 116 18.45 14.37 -8.97
N ASN A 117 18.06 14.19 -7.71
CA ASN A 117 19.00 13.87 -6.63
C ASN A 117 18.35 12.93 -5.62
N TYR A 118 18.58 11.63 -5.79
CA TYR A 118 18.01 10.59 -4.93
C TYR A 118 18.27 10.80 -3.43
N PHE A 119 19.44 11.36 -3.07
CA PHE A 119 19.79 11.61 -1.66
C PHE A 119 18.97 12.73 -1.01
N GLU A 120 18.29 13.55 -1.81
CA GLU A 120 17.34 14.56 -1.32
C GLU A 120 15.90 14.07 -1.29
N SER A 121 15.66 12.79 -1.58
CA SER A 121 14.36 12.16 -1.39
C SER A 121 13.99 12.16 0.10
N GLY A 122 12.69 12.24 0.39
CA GLY A 122 12.17 12.31 1.75
C GLY A 122 10.97 11.40 1.95
N TYR A 123 10.37 11.53 3.13
CA TYR A 123 9.21 10.75 3.52
C TYR A 123 8.07 11.67 3.96
N VAL A 124 6.86 11.14 3.87
CA VAL A 124 5.67 11.73 4.48
C VAL A 124 4.99 10.70 5.36
N ALA A 125 4.27 11.18 6.36
CA ALA A 125 3.37 10.36 7.17
C ALA A 125 2.01 11.04 7.21
N TYR A 126 0.96 10.33 6.79
CA TYR A 126 -0.41 10.87 6.81
C TYR A 126 -1.32 9.97 7.63
N PRO A 127 -2.18 10.55 8.49
CA PRO A 127 -3.21 9.79 9.18
C PRO A 127 -4.14 9.07 8.19
N LEU A 128 -4.42 7.81 8.50
CA LEU A 128 -5.45 7.03 7.83
C LEU A 128 -6.60 6.75 8.80
N LYS A 129 -7.81 6.69 8.26
CA LYS A 129 -9.02 6.29 8.98
C LYS A 129 -9.80 5.29 8.16
N VAL A 130 -10.52 4.41 8.83
CA VAL A 130 -11.56 3.60 8.20
C VAL A 130 -12.91 4.23 8.55
N GLU A 131 -13.61 4.71 7.54
CA GLU A 131 -14.93 5.33 7.68
C GLU A 131 -15.94 4.56 6.80
N ASN A 132 -16.95 3.94 7.42
CA ASN A 132 -17.94 3.11 6.73
C ASN A 132 -17.33 2.00 5.84
N GLY A 133 -16.21 1.41 6.28
CA GLY A 133 -15.48 0.39 5.54
C GLY A 133 -14.59 0.92 4.40
N GLU A 134 -14.51 2.23 4.22
CA GLU A 134 -13.66 2.89 3.25
C GLU A 134 -12.39 3.45 3.90
N LEU A 135 -11.26 3.37 3.20
CA LEU A 135 -10.00 3.94 3.68
C LEU A 135 -9.91 5.42 3.25
N VAL A 136 -9.71 6.30 4.22
CA VAL A 136 -9.57 7.74 4.02
C VAL A 136 -8.18 8.17 4.46
N MET A 137 -7.47 8.95 3.63
CA MET A 137 -6.19 9.57 3.94
C MET A 137 -6.40 11.06 4.23
N GLU A 138 -5.94 11.52 5.40
CA GLU A 138 -6.00 12.91 5.79
C GLU A 138 -4.69 13.63 5.46
N TYR A 139 -4.75 14.64 4.58
CA TYR A 139 -3.59 15.49 4.30
C TYR A 139 -3.26 16.36 5.53
N CYS A 140 -1.98 16.44 5.85
CA CYS A 140 -1.43 17.40 6.81
C CYS A 140 -0.03 17.84 6.35
N GLU A 141 0.33 19.09 6.60
CA GLU A 141 1.67 19.58 6.26
C GLU A 141 2.75 18.93 7.11
N GLU A 142 2.45 18.72 8.39
CA GLU A 142 3.33 18.06 9.36
C GLU A 142 2.54 17.05 10.18
N THR A 143 3.11 15.88 10.39
CA THR A 143 2.56 14.86 11.28
C THR A 143 3.43 14.75 12.52
N ASP A 144 2.89 15.13 13.66
CA ASP A 144 3.53 14.90 14.95
C ASP A 144 3.34 13.44 15.38
N LEU A 145 4.31 12.61 15.04
CA LEU A 145 4.28 11.18 15.41
C LEU A 145 4.36 10.96 16.92
N GLY A 146 4.89 11.94 17.69
CA GLY A 146 4.96 11.86 19.15
C GLY A 146 3.58 11.79 19.82
N LYS A 147 2.52 12.22 19.15
CA LYS A 147 1.13 12.09 19.65
C LYS A 147 0.65 10.65 19.73
N TYR A 148 1.29 9.74 18.98
CA TYR A 148 0.88 8.34 18.87
C TYR A 148 1.82 7.38 19.60
N LEU A 149 2.92 7.87 20.16
CA LEU A 149 3.86 7.11 20.97
C LEU A 149 3.43 7.08 22.45
#